data_b1f3a420ee466125e5d8e6657934666c
#
_entry.id   b1f3a420ee466125e5d8e6657934666c
#
_cell.length_a   1.000
_cell.length_b   1.000
_cell.length_c   1.000
_cell.angle_alpha   90.00
_cell.angle_beta   90.00
_cell.angle_gamma   90.00
#
_symmetry.space_group_name_H-M   'P 1'
#
loop_
_entity.id
_entity.type
_entity.pdbx_description
1 polymer ?
#
loop_
_entity_poly.entity_id
_entity_poly.type
_entity_poly.pdbx_seq_one_letter_code
_entity_poly.pdbx_strand_id
1 'polypeptide(L)'
;MKRKRMINKLKTDEMKKLKVLIAVFVFLAGFSVSAQYNARAEFNNIQLSCSKTTSVLFPYAIKSLDIGSRDVLVQKAKGVENILLLKAGRQNFAQTNLTVVTSDGKLYSFILNFDDLCPTLNVDAGLRIGEDKLLLFSLENENQKEIKEYALLALSKKNKISGLDVKSAEIEFKVDGIFIHQDVMYFRVFLGNDSRINYDVDQLRFFIRDQKKSKRTASQEIEMTPLLCTGDFSRISDKSETTVVFALSKFTIPEKKKFTMQVFEKNGGRHLELNIKNRRLVNLEILGNL
;
A
#
# COMPACT_ATOMS: atom_id res chain seq x y z
N MET A 1 0.00 -61.89 -56.26
CA MET A 1 -0.20 -60.43 -56.61
C MET A 1 -1.29 -59.71 -55.81
N LYS A 2 -2.39 -60.36 -55.43
CA LYS A 2 -3.53 -59.78 -54.69
C LYS A 2 -3.18 -59.29 -53.27
N ARG A 3 -2.32 -59.97 -52.53
CA ARG A 3 -1.98 -59.62 -51.13
C ARG A 3 -1.22 -58.27 -50.97
N LYS A 4 -0.32 -57.91 -51.90
CA LYS A 4 0.41 -56.63 -51.92
C LYS A 4 -0.51 -55.43 -52.22
N ARG A 5 -1.57 -55.60 -53.05
CA ARG A 5 -2.53 -54.56 -53.35
C ARG A 5 -3.43 -54.20 -52.13
N MET A 6 -3.76 -55.24 -51.34
CA MET A 6 -4.61 -55.06 -50.15
C MET A 6 -3.89 -54.33 -49.01
N ILE A 7 -2.59 -54.60 -48.79
CA ILE A 7 -1.75 -53.96 -47.82
C ILE A 7 -1.51 -52.46 -48.17
N ASN A 8 -1.30 -52.17 -49.45
CA ASN A 8 -1.13 -50.80 -49.92
C ASN A 8 -2.45 -49.98 -49.81
N LYS A 9 -3.64 -50.60 -49.99
CA LYS A 9 -4.92 -49.94 -49.84
C LYS A 9 -5.23 -49.61 -48.37
N LEU A 10 -4.91 -50.53 -47.45
CA LEU A 10 -5.02 -50.30 -46.01
C LEU A 10 -4.08 -49.15 -45.51
N LYS A 11 -2.84 -49.13 -46.04
CA LYS A 11 -1.89 -48.06 -45.69
C LYS A 11 -2.31 -46.69 -46.20
N THR A 12 -2.94 -46.60 -47.37
CA THR A 12 -3.46 -45.34 -47.93
C THR A 12 -4.70 -44.84 -47.18
N ASP A 13 -5.57 -45.76 -46.70
CA ASP A 13 -6.77 -45.37 -45.93
C ASP A 13 -6.39 -44.91 -44.50
N GLU A 14 -5.44 -45.54 -43.87
CA GLU A 14 -4.88 -45.09 -42.59
C GLU A 14 -4.21 -43.72 -42.70
N MET A 15 -3.43 -43.50 -43.78
CA MET A 15 -2.80 -42.19 -44.05
C MET A 15 -3.84 -41.09 -44.33
N LYS A 16 -4.94 -41.41 -44.95
CA LYS A 16 -6.05 -40.44 -45.15
C LYS A 16 -6.74 -40.11 -43.83
N LYS A 17 -7.04 -41.08 -42.99
CA LYS A 17 -7.61 -40.88 -41.66
C LYS A 17 -6.69 -40.03 -40.77
N LEU A 18 -5.38 -40.29 -40.80
CA LEU A 18 -4.39 -39.52 -40.07
C LEU A 18 -4.34 -38.04 -40.54
N LYS A 19 -4.37 -37.81 -41.87
CA LYS A 19 -4.40 -36.44 -42.42
C LYS A 19 -5.69 -35.67 -42.03
N VAL A 20 -6.84 -36.35 -42.03
CA VAL A 20 -8.11 -35.75 -41.58
C VAL A 20 -8.06 -35.42 -40.07
N LEU A 21 -7.48 -36.33 -39.26
CA LEU A 21 -7.31 -36.12 -37.83
C LEU A 21 -6.41 -34.90 -37.52
N ILE A 22 -5.30 -34.76 -38.24
CA ILE A 22 -4.37 -33.64 -38.13
C ILE A 22 -5.07 -32.32 -38.57
N ALA A 23 -5.83 -32.36 -39.67
CA ALA A 23 -6.58 -31.18 -40.15
C ALA A 23 -7.65 -30.69 -39.14
N VAL A 24 -8.35 -31.65 -38.49
CA VAL A 24 -9.33 -31.33 -37.42
C VAL A 24 -8.64 -30.79 -36.20
N PHE A 25 -7.45 -31.33 -35.82
CA PHE A 25 -6.70 -30.81 -34.67
C PHE A 25 -6.13 -29.42 -34.92
N VAL A 26 -5.66 -29.11 -36.11
CA VAL A 26 -5.20 -27.74 -36.49
C VAL A 26 -6.37 -26.77 -36.52
N PHE A 27 -7.54 -27.20 -36.97
CA PHE A 27 -8.74 -26.35 -36.99
C PHE A 27 -9.25 -26.03 -35.57
N LEU A 28 -9.22 -26.99 -34.64
CA LEU A 28 -9.59 -26.81 -33.24
C LEU A 28 -8.57 -25.91 -32.46
N ALA A 29 -7.29 -25.98 -32.81
CA ALA A 29 -6.25 -25.14 -32.19
C ALA A 29 -6.37 -23.67 -32.62
N GLY A 30 -6.94 -23.36 -33.77
CA GLY A 30 -7.13 -21.99 -34.28
C GLY A 30 -8.18 -21.17 -33.53
N PHE A 31 -9.11 -21.80 -32.81
CA PHE A 31 -10.17 -21.08 -32.08
C PHE A 31 -9.81 -20.61 -30.67
N SER A 32 -8.67 -21.05 -30.13
CA SER A 32 -8.29 -20.75 -28.74
C SER A 32 -7.56 -19.41 -28.54
N VAL A 33 -7.16 -18.71 -29.62
CA VAL A 33 -6.33 -17.51 -29.53
C VAL A 33 -7.11 -16.21 -29.44
N SER A 34 -8.41 -16.21 -29.86
CA SER A 34 -9.19 -14.95 -29.92
C SER A 34 -9.86 -14.55 -28.59
N ALA A 35 -9.97 -15.47 -27.62
CA ALA A 35 -10.71 -15.18 -26.35
C ALA A 35 -9.87 -14.41 -25.32
N GLN A 36 -8.54 -14.43 -25.39
CA GLN A 36 -7.68 -13.76 -24.41
C GLN A 36 -7.48 -12.25 -24.68
N TYR A 37 -7.66 -11.80 -25.90
CA TYR A 37 -7.43 -10.39 -26.25
C TYR A 37 -8.60 -9.47 -25.82
N ASN A 38 -9.83 -9.96 -25.80
CA ASN A 38 -11.00 -9.17 -25.43
C ASN A 38 -11.21 -9.04 -23.91
N ALA A 39 -10.80 -10.03 -23.10
CA ALA A 39 -10.95 -9.95 -21.65
C ALA A 39 -10.06 -8.85 -21.03
N ARG A 40 -8.91 -8.54 -21.65
CA ARG A 40 -7.99 -7.49 -21.16
C ARG A 40 -8.50 -6.07 -21.45
N ALA A 41 -9.24 -5.88 -22.53
CA ALA A 41 -9.80 -4.57 -22.91
C ALA A 41 -11.03 -4.19 -22.07
N GLU A 42 -11.84 -5.16 -21.62
CA GLU A 42 -13.02 -4.91 -20.77
C GLU A 42 -12.63 -4.47 -19.34
N PHE A 43 -11.49 -4.93 -18.81
CA PHE A 43 -11.07 -4.60 -17.45
C PHE A 43 -10.69 -3.14 -17.23
N ASN A 44 -10.35 -2.41 -18.30
CA ASN A 44 -9.94 -1.01 -18.22
C ASN A 44 -11.04 -0.02 -18.62
N ASN A 45 -12.23 -0.49 -18.97
CA ASN A 45 -13.37 0.36 -19.32
C ASN A 45 -14.20 0.70 -18.09
N ILE A 46 -14.46 2.00 -17.89
CA ILE A 46 -15.37 2.51 -16.86
C ILE A 46 -16.51 3.26 -17.55
N GLN A 47 -17.72 2.89 -17.20
CA GLN A 47 -18.93 3.56 -17.65
C GLN A 47 -19.34 4.61 -16.65
N LEU A 48 -19.69 5.80 -17.13
CA LEU A 48 -20.07 6.95 -16.31
C LEU A 48 -21.39 7.52 -16.78
N SER A 49 -22.24 7.95 -15.83
CA SER A 49 -23.47 8.66 -16.12
C SER A 49 -23.52 10.04 -15.48
N CYS A 50 -24.45 10.88 -15.93
CA CYS A 50 -24.69 12.18 -15.29
C CYS A 50 -25.48 12.07 -13.98
N SER A 51 -26.20 10.97 -13.76
CA SER A 51 -27.08 10.78 -12.60
C SER A 51 -26.39 10.04 -11.44
N LYS A 52 -25.28 9.31 -11.70
CA LYS A 52 -24.62 8.45 -10.71
C LYS A 52 -23.14 8.79 -10.59
N THR A 53 -22.55 8.50 -9.44
CA THR A 53 -21.12 8.62 -9.19
C THR A 53 -20.52 7.24 -9.13
N THR A 54 -19.44 7.01 -9.87
CA THR A 54 -18.66 5.77 -9.85
C THR A 54 -17.44 5.99 -8.96
N SER A 55 -17.24 5.08 -7.99
CA SER A 55 -16.09 5.07 -7.09
C SER A 55 -15.03 4.11 -7.61
N VAL A 56 -13.78 4.56 -7.70
CA VAL A 56 -12.64 3.71 -8.07
C VAL A 56 -11.74 3.60 -6.85
N LEU A 57 -11.59 2.38 -6.34
CA LEU A 57 -10.74 2.05 -5.18
C LEU A 57 -9.37 1.61 -5.69
N PHE A 58 -8.31 2.24 -5.17
CA PHE A 58 -6.92 1.86 -5.43
C PHE A 58 -6.31 1.19 -4.20
N PRO A 59 -5.34 0.27 -4.38
CA PRO A 59 -4.69 -0.40 -3.25
C PRO A 59 -3.79 0.54 -2.42
N TYR A 60 -3.37 1.69 -3.00
CA TYR A 60 -2.50 2.68 -2.37
C TYR A 60 -2.99 4.11 -2.63
N ALA A 61 -2.47 5.07 -1.87
CA ALA A 61 -2.83 6.48 -1.99
C ALA A 61 -2.55 7.04 -3.39
N ILE A 62 -3.46 7.85 -3.90
CA ILE A 62 -3.36 8.50 -5.22
C ILE A 62 -2.38 9.67 -5.12
N LYS A 63 -1.28 9.63 -5.85
CA LYS A 63 -0.26 10.69 -5.93
C LYS A 63 -0.57 11.70 -7.02
N SER A 64 -0.92 11.23 -8.22
CA SER A 64 -1.33 12.11 -9.30
C SER A 64 -2.45 11.48 -10.13
N LEU A 65 -3.19 12.31 -10.82
CA LEU A 65 -4.20 11.90 -11.77
C LEU A 65 -4.19 12.86 -12.97
N ASP A 66 -4.52 12.33 -14.13
CA ASP A 66 -4.72 13.07 -15.36
C ASP A 66 -5.98 12.56 -16.05
N ILE A 67 -6.78 13.49 -16.57
CA ILE A 67 -8.04 13.18 -17.26
C ILE A 67 -8.04 13.81 -18.64
N GLY A 68 -8.34 13.00 -19.65
CA GLY A 68 -8.27 13.42 -21.06
C GLY A 68 -9.37 14.38 -21.51
N SER A 69 -10.45 14.56 -20.74
CA SER A 69 -11.55 15.47 -21.11
C SER A 69 -12.12 16.18 -19.88
N ARG A 70 -12.51 17.44 -20.08
CA ARG A 70 -13.26 18.23 -19.08
C ARG A 70 -14.73 17.83 -18.95
N ASP A 71 -15.24 16.98 -19.85
CA ASP A 71 -16.60 16.46 -19.82
C ASP A 71 -16.79 15.39 -18.72
N VAL A 72 -15.72 14.98 -18.04
CA VAL A 72 -15.76 14.08 -16.87
C VAL A 72 -15.33 14.82 -15.64
N LEU A 73 -16.13 14.73 -14.60
CA LEU A 73 -15.84 15.27 -13.28
C LEU A 73 -15.09 14.22 -12.46
N VAL A 74 -13.97 14.63 -11.87
CA VAL A 74 -13.13 13.77 -11.05
C VAL A 74 -12.81 14.45 -9.73
N GLN A 75 -12.90 13.70 -8.62
CA GLN A 75 -12.59 14.19 -7.28
C GLN A 75 -12.04 13.07 -6.41
N LYS A 76 -11.01 13.34 -5.61
CA LYS A 76 -10.63 12.44 -4.52
C LYS A 76 -11.72 12.44 -3.45
N ALA A 77 -12.03 11.28 -2.88
CA ALA A 77 -12.98 11.19 -1.78
C ALA A 77 -12.44 11.95 -0.56
N LYS A 78 -13.30 12.74 0.09
CA LYS A 78 -12.90 13.55 1.24
C LYS A 78 -12.47 12.66 2.42
N GLY A 79 -11.26 12.88 2.93
CA GLY A 79 -10.71 12.12 4.07
C GLY A 79 -10.20 10.73 3.72
N VAL A 80 -10.15 10.35 2.42
CA VAL A 80 -9.64 9.06 1.94
C VAL A 80 -8.68 9.28 0.78
N GLU A 81 -7.46 8.75 0.89
CA GLU A 81 -6.39 9.01 -0.08
C GLU A 81 -6.41 8.08 -1.31
N ASN A 82 -7.12 6.97 -1.24
CA ASN A 82 -7.10 5.90 -2.24
C ASN A 82 -8.44 5.68 -2.97
N ILE A 83 -9.39 6.57 -2.83
CA ILE A 83 -10.68 6.52 -3.55
C ILE A 83 -10.82 7.73 -4.46
N LEU A 84 -11.16 7.47 -5.72
CA LEU A 84 -11.47 8.46 -6.72
C LEU A 84 -12.95 8.38 -7.08
N LEU A 85 -13.63 9.52 -7.08
CA LEU A 85 -15.03 9.67 -7.46
C LEU A 85 -15.09 10.23 -8.87
N LEU A 86 -15.81 9.53 -9.77
CA LEU A 86 -15.99 9.88 -11.17
C LEU A 86 -17.45 10.09 -11.48
N LYS A 87 -17.76 11.08 -12.33
CA LYS A 87 -19.12 11.34 -12.82
C LYS A 87 -19.05 11.98 -14.20
N ALA A 88 -19.99 11.65 -15.08
CA ALA A 88 -20.13 12.37 -16.34
C ALA A 88 -20.63 13.80 -16.06
N GLY A 89 -19.90 14.80 -16.54
CA GLY A 89 -20.29 16.21 -16.49
C GLY A 89 -21.19 16.60 -17.67
N ARG A 90 -21.16 15.80 -18.76
CA ARG A 90 -21.96 16.00 -19.97
C ARG A 90 -22.51 14.68 -20.46
N GLN A 91 -23.75 14.69 -20.97
CA GLN A 91 -24.35 13.52 -21.64
C GLN A 91 -23.62 13.23 -22.95
N ASN A 92 -23.49 11.94 -23.26
CA ASN A 92 -22.89 11.45 -24.51
C ASN A 92 -21.49 12.07 -24.80
N PHE A 93 -20.66 12.23 -23.75
CA PHE A 93 -19.30 12.69 -23.94
C PHE A 93 -18.51 11.70 -24.81
N ALA A 94 -17.55 12.21 -25.61
CA ALA A 94 -16.69 11.36 -26.42
C ALA A 94 -15.79 10.51 -25.52
N GLN A 95 -15.53 9.26 -25.93
CA GLN A 95 -14.61 8.37 -25.21
C GLN A 95 -13.31 9.11 -24.86
N THR A 96 -12.91 8.99 -23.61
CA THR A 96 -11.70 9.63 -23.08
C THR A 96 -10.94 8.67 -22.15
N ASN A 97 -9.87 9.14 -21.54
CA ASN A 97 -9.07 8.33 -20.62
C ASN A 97 -8.92 9.00 -19.25
N LEU A 98 -8.61 8.15 -18.27
CA LEU A 98 -8.14 8.54 -16.94
C LEU A 98 -6.83 7.81 -16.67
N THR A 99 -5.81 8.54 -16.24
CA THR A 99 -4.54 7.99 -15.81
C THR A 99 -4.31 8.35 -14.34
N VAL A 100 -3.99 7.36 -13.52
CA VAL A 100 -3.76 7.52 -12.08
C VAL A 100 -2.43 6.90 -11.70
N VAL A 101 -1.64 7.63 -10.91
CA VAL A 101 -0.40 7.14 -10.31
C VAL A 101 -0.60 7.01 -8.81
N THR A 102 -0.29 5.84 -8.27
CA THR A 102 -0.37 5.55 -6.85
C THR A 102 1.00 5.60 -6.17
N SER A 103 1.00 5.68 -4.83
CA SER A 103 2.23 5.84 -4.04
C SER A 103 3.13 4.60 -4.02
N ASP A 104 2.67 3.46 -4.53
CA ASP A 104 3.49 2.27 -4.77
C ASP A 104 4.21 2.27 -6.13
N GLY A 105 4.16 3.39 -6.86
CA GLY A 105 4.81 3.53 -8.17
C GLY A 105 4.04 2.92 -9.34
N LYS A 106 2.79 2.48 -9.14
CA LYS A 106 1.98 1.90 -10.21
C LYS A 106 1.21 2.95 -11.00
N LEU A 107 1.11 2.72 -12.32
CA LEU A 107 0.31 3.49 -13.25
C LEU A 107 -0.94 2.69 -13.63
N TYR A 108 -2.10 3.31 -13.42
CA TYR A 108 -3.40 2.79 -13.81
C TYR A 108 -3.96 3.64 -14.93
N SER A 109 -4.40 3.01 -16.03
CA SER A 109 -5.01 3.70 -17.17
C SER A 109 -6.37 3.09 -17.46
N PHE A 110 -7.39 3.93 -17.52
CA PHE A 110 -8.79 3.56 -17.79
C PHE A 110 -9.31 4.28 -19.02
N ILE A 111 -10.17 3.61 -19.76
CA ILE A 111 -10.99 4.19 -20.82
C ILE A 111 -12.35 4.54 -20.22
N LEU A 112 -12.78 5.78 -20.38
CA LEU A 112 -14.03 6.29 -19.86
C LEU A 112 -15.06 6.43 -20.98
N ASN A 113 -16.23 5.83 -20.80
CA ASN A 113 -17.33 5.87 -21.73
C ASN A 113 -18.60 6.39 -21.05
N PHE A 114 -19.45 7.05 -21.81
CA PHE A 114 -20.78 7.43 -21.34
C PHE A 114 -21.74 6.24 -21.40
N ASP A 115 -22.49 6.03 -20.32
CA ASP A 115 -23.60 5.08 -20.25
C ASP A 115 -24.61 5.56 -19.20
N ASP A 116 -25.84 5.87 -19.64
CA ASP A 116 -26.91 6.33 -18.73
C ASP A 116 -27.28 5.29 -17.66
N LEU A 117 -27.19 4.01 -17.98
CA LEU A 117 -27.48 2.92 -17.05
C LEU A 117 -26.42 2.81 -15.98
N CYS A 118 -25.15 3.03 -16.33
CA CYS A 118 -23.98 2.94 -15.45
C CYS A 118 -24.12 1.80 -14.43
N PRO A 119 -24.00 0.53 -14.85
CA PRO A 119 -24.33 -0.63 -14.03
C PRO A 119 -23.34 -0.85 -12.89
N THR A 120 -22.10 -0.37 -13.05
CA THR A 120 -21.02 -0.56 -12.07
C THR A 120 -20.71 0.74 -11.33
N LEU A 121 -21.05 0.81 -10.04
CA LEU A 121 -20.81 1.98 -9.21
C LEU A 121 -19.49 1.92 -8.42
N ASN A 122 -18.95 0.72 -8.21
CA ASN A 122 -17.69 0.52 -7.49
C ASN A 122 -16.74 -0.31 -8.36
N VAL A 123 -15.55 0.23 -8.58
CA VAL A 123 -14.50 -0.37 -9.39
C VAL A 123 -13.28 -0.57 -8.49
N ASP A 124 -12.79 -1.80 -8.39
CA ASP A 124 -11.54 -2.10 -7.70
C ASP A 124 -10.38 -2.14 -8.71
N ALA A 125 -9.51 -1.15 -8.64
CA ALA A 125 -8.34 -1.05 -9.50
C ALA A 125 -7.24 -2.08 -9.15
N GLY A 126 -7.24 -2.60 -7.93
CA GLY A 126 -6.30 -3.63 -7.48
C GLY A 126 -6.51 -4.98 -8.14
N LEU A 127 -7.76 -5.30 -8.52
CA LEU A 127 -8.10 -6.52 -9.26
C LEU A 127 -7.88 -6.39 -10.78
N ARG A 128 -7.69 -5.16 -11.28
CA ARG A 128 -7.57 -4.83 -12.70
C ARG A 128 -6.10 -4.55 -13.04
N ILE A 129 -5.28 -5.59 -13.01
CA ILE A 129 -3.83 -5.46 -13.27
C ILE A 129 -3.59 -5.26 -14.77
N GLY A 130 -3.36 -4.02 -15.18
CA GLY A 130 -2.61 -3.70 -16.39
C GLY A 130 -1.12 -3.83 -16.10
N GLU A 131 -0.28 -3.91 -17.13
CA GLU A 131 1.18 -4.06 -16.99
C GLU A 131 1.75 -3.14 -15.90
N ASP A 132 2.40 -3.74 -14.91
CA ASP A 132 3.05 -3.05 -13.80
C ASP A 132 4.25 -2.25 -14.33
N LYS A 133 4.04 -1.00 -14.74
CA LYS A 133 5.12 -0.06 -14.98
C LYS A 133 5.47 0.60 -13.66
N LEU A 134 6.59 0.21 -13.08
CA LEU A 134 7.18 0.91 -11.94
C LEU A 134 7.57 2.33 -12.38
N LEU A 135 7.00 3.33 -11.74
CA LEU A 135 7.40 4.72 -11.91
C LEU A 135 8.42 5.08 -10.84
N LEU A 136 9.52 5.69 -11.28
CA LEU A 136 10.49 6.27 -10.37
C LEU A 136 9.96 7.61 -9.89
N PHE A 137 9.64 7.70 -8.61
CA PHE A 137 9.32 8.97 -7.96
C PHE A 137 10.61 9.75 -7.65
N SER A 138 10.52 11.09 -7.64
CA SER A 138 11.58 11.91 -7.06
C SER A 138 11.78 11.56 -5.58
N LEU A 139 12.98 11.78 -5.05
CA LEU A 139 13.38 11.48 -3.67
C LEU A 139 12.41 11.98 -2.58
N GLU A 140 11.54 12.93 -2.90
CA GLU A 140 10.51 13.47 -2.00
C GLU A 140 9.26 12.59 -1.87
N ASN A 141 9.09 11.60 -2.76
CA ASN A 141 7.92 10.71 -2.80
C ASN A 141 8.35 9.27 -2.56
N GLU A 142 8.56 8.92 -1.31
CA GLU A 142 8.85 7.56 -0.87
C GLU A 142 7.73 6.59 -1.29
N ASN A 143 8.11 5.44 -1.81
CA ASN A 143 7.16 4.43 -2.24
C ASN A 143 6.51 3.76 -1.02
N GLN A 144 5.21 3.97 -0.81
CA GLN A 144 4.47 3.39 0.33
C GLN A 144 4.54 1.86 0.39
N LYS A 145 4.65 1.19 -0.76
CA LYS A 145 4.78 -0.26 -0.79
C LYS A 145 6.12 -0.68 -0.18
N GLU A 146 7.20 -0.05 -0.61
CA GLU A 146 8.54 -0.31 -0.10
C GLU A 146 8.62 -0.03 1.40
N ILE A 147 8.12 1.13 1.85
CA ILE A 147 8.05 1.48 3.27
C ILE A 147 7.29 0.40 4.07
N LYS A 148 6.18 -0.11 3.54
CA LYS A 148 5.39 -1.15 4.20
C LYS A 148 6.14 -2.49 4.27
N GLU A 149 6.82 -2.89 3.21
CA GLU A 149 7.60 -4.14 3.16
C GLU A 149 8.75 -4.10 4.18
N TYR A 150 9.50 -3.00 4.23
CA TYR A 150 10.56 -2.81 5.24
C TYR A 150 10.03 -2.64 6.66
N ALA A 151 8.84 -2.05 6.85
CA ALA A 151 8.20 -1.99 8.16
C ALA A 151 7.80 -3.39 8.66
N LEU A 152 7.30 -4.27 7.79
CA LEU A 152 7.03 -5.67 8.12
C LEU A 152 8.31 -6.45 8.41
N LEU A 153 9.39 -6.18 7.66
CA LEU A 153 10.71 -6.77 7.93
C LEU A 153 11.23 -6.31 9.31
N ALA A 154 11.13 -5.01 9.64
CA ALA A 154 11.49 -4.49 10.95
C ALA A 154 10.66 -5.12 12.08
N LEU A 155 9.36 -5.36 11.85
CA LEU A 155 8.46 -6.02 12.80
C LEU A 155 8.91 -7.46 13.09
N SER A 156 9.38 -8.20 12.08
CA SER A 156 9.83 -9.60 12.20
C SER A 156 11.19 -9.75 12.88
N LYS A 157 12.00 -8.67 12.97
CA LYS A 157 13.33 -8.70 13.59
C LYS A 157 13.22 -8.95 15.09
N LYS A 158 14.16 -9.73 15.63
CA LYS A 158 14.27 -9.92 17.08
C LYS A 158 14.73 -8.63 17.77
N ASN A 159 14.21 -8.42 18.97
CA ASN A 159 14.63 -7.33 19.86
C ASN A 159 16.16 -7.32 20.05
N LYS A 160 16.79 -6.19 19.75
CA LYS A 160 18.25 -6.01 19.92
C LYS A 160 18.62 -4.79 20.73
N ILE A 161 17.67 -3.92 21.06
CA ILE A 161 17.92 -2.69 21.81
C ILE A 161 17.35 -2.83 23.23
N SER A 162 18.17 -2.56 24.23
CA SER A 162 17.75 -2.51 25.64
C SER A 162 17.88 -1.09 26.21
N GLY A 163 17.12 -0.80 27.26
CA GLY A 163 17.18 0.47 27.99
C GLY A 163 16.53 1.64 27.24
N LEU A 164 15.57 1.37 26.39
CA LEU A 164 14.64 2.34 25.80
C LEU A 164 13.22 1.93 26.17
N ASP A 165 12.93 1.95 27.46
CA ASP A 165 11.65 1.57 28.03
C ASP A 165 11.23 2.54 29.13
N VAL A 166 9.95 2.65 29.34
CA VAL A 166 9.30 3.35 30.45
C VAL A 166 8.09 2.54 30.89
N LYS A 167 7.95 2.36 32.20
CA LYS A 167 6.79 1.68 32.79
C LYS A 167 6.16 2.58 33.86
N SER A 168 4.85 2.76 33.77
CA SER A 168 4.08 3.53 34.75
C SER A 168 2.64 3.03 34.75
N ALA A 169 2.01 2.99 35.93
CA ALA A 169 0.62 2.55 36.10
C ALA A 169 0.29 1.22 35.38
N GLU A 170 1.21 0.25 35.47
CA GLU A 170 1.13 -1.07 34.86
C GLU A 170 1.06 -1.07 33.30
N ILE A 171 1.42 0.05 32.70
CA ILE A 171 1.62 0.17 31.26
C ILE A 171 3.11 0.24 30.97
N GLU A 172 3.58 -0.60 30.04
CA GLU A 172 4.97 -0.60 29.55
C GLU A 172 5.00 -0.06 28.12
N PHE A 173 5.86 0.90 27.88
CA PHE A 173 6.13 1.47 26.57
C PHE A 173 7.62 1.37 26.26
N LYS A 174 7.97 0.68 25.18
CA LYS A 174 9.35 0.32 24.87
C LYS A 174 9.63 0.46 23.38
N VAL A 175 10.82 0.94 23.05
CA VAL A 175 11.41 0.84 21.71
C VAL A 175 12.46 -0.25 21.74
N ASP A 176 12.17 -1.37 21.11
CA ASP A 176 13.04 -2.55 21.15
C ASP A 176 13.80 -2.78 19.82
N GLY A 177 13.56 -1.95 18.81
CA GLY A 177 14.28 -1.95 17.54
C GLY A 177 14.24 -0.58 16.87
N ILE A 178 15.36 -0.14 16.32
CA ILE A 178 15.45 1.03 15.47
C ILE A 178 16.30 0.65 14.27
N PHE A 179 15.71 0.75 13.10
CA PHE A 179 16.30 0.32 11.84
C PHE A 179 16.29 1.47 10.83
N ILE A 180 17.10 1.36 9.79
CA ILE A 180 17.12 2.32 8.69
C ILE A 180 17.20 1.58 7.36
N HIS A 181 16.43 2.06 6.38
CA HIS A 181 16.59 1.71 4.98
C HIS A 181 16.45 2.99 4.16
N GLN A 182 17.45 3.30 3.34
CA GLN A 182 17.53 4.55 2.58
C GLN A 182 17.27 5.79 3.47
N ASP A 183 16.21 6.55 3.18
CA ASP A 183 15.85 7.76 3.91
C ASP A 183 14.65 7.56 4.86
N VAL A 184 14.40 6.31 5.30
CA VAL A 184 13.33 5.96 6.25
C VAL A 184 13.91 5.25 7.46
N MET A 185 13.50 5.69 8.64
CA MET A 185 13.81 5.09 9.93
C MET A 185 12.59 4.34 10.46
N TYR A 186 12.80 3.11 10.93
CA TYR A 186 11.74 2.22 11.41
C TYR A 186 11.93 1.98 12.90
N PHE A 187 10.95 2.42 13.68
CA PHE A 187 10.91 2.26 15.14
C PHE A 187 9.97 1.13 15.51
N ARG A 188 10.51 0.03 16.01
CA ARG A 188 9.73 -1.08 16.53
C ARG A 188 9.36 -0.79 17.97
N VAL A 189 8.05 -0.64 18.19
CA VAL A 189 7.46 -0.18 19.45
C VAL A 189 6.62 -1.27 20.05
N PHE A 190 6.91 -1.58 21.31
CA PHE A 190 6.13 -2.49 22.14
C PHE A 190 5.30 -1.69 23.14
N LEU A 191 4.05 -2.08 23.30
CA LEU A 191 3.14 -1.58 24.31
C LEU A 191 2.53 -2.78 25.05
N GLY A 192 2.77 -2.85 26.38
CA GLY A 192 2.22 -3.86 27.27
C GLY A 192 1.27 -3.23 28.29
N ASN A 193 0.17 -3.91 28.57
CA ASN A 193 -0.78 -3.54 29.59
C ASN A 193 -0.90 -4.65 30.62
N ASP A 194 -0.22 -4.51 31.75
CA ASP A 194 -0.27 -5.45 32.87
C ASP A 194 -1.46 -5.20 33.82
N SER A 195 -2.25 -4.17 33.55
CA SER A 195 -3.43 -3.83 34.37
C SER A 195 -4.65 -4.66 33.99
N ARG A 196 -5.72 -4.53 34.78
CA ARG A 196 -7.03 -5.17 34.52
C ARG A 196 -8.00 -4.24 33.76
N ILE A 197 -7.51 -3.11 33.28
CA ILE A 197 -8.32 -2.09 32.58
C ILE A 197 -7.68 -1.90 31.21
N ASN A 198 -8.48 -1.94 30.16
CA ASN A 198 -8.00 -1.66 28.81
C ASN A 198 -7.27 -0.32 28.77
N TYR A 199 -6.25 -0.24 27.95
CA TYR A 199 -5.53 0.97 27.65
C TYR A 199 -5.93 1.45 26.24
N ASP A 200 -6.84 2.41 26.18
CA ASP A 200 -7.27 3.02 24.92
C ASP A 200 -6.31 4.15 24.56
N VAL A 201 -5.60 4.03 23.46
CA VAL A 201 -4.66 5.05 22.99
C VAL A 201 -5.42 6.17 22.29
N ASP A 202 -5.24 7.39 22.75
CA ASP A 202 -5.74 8.60 22.08
C ASP A 202 -4.77 9.03 20.97
N GLN A 203 -3.49 9.22 21.34
CA GLN A 203 -2.46 9.71 20.44
C GLN A 203 -1.11 9.09 20.79
N LEU A 204 -0.32 8.82 19.74
CA LEU A 204 1.12 8.60 19.86
C LEU A 204 1.81 9.66 19.01
N ARG A 205 2.64 10.48 19.66
CA ARG A 205 3.25 11.67 19.05
C ARG A 205 4.76 11.60 19.13
N PHE A 206 5.42 12.18 18.14
CA PHE A 206 6.88 12.17 17.99
C PHE A 206 7.40 13.59 17.92
N PHE A 207 8.46 13.90 18.71
CA PHE A 207 9.01 15.25 18.77
C PHE A 207 10.53 15.23 18.81
N ILE A 208 11.15 16.25 18.23
CA ILE A 208 12.53 16.63 18.50
C ILE A 208 12.48 17.82 19.45
N ARG A 209 12.96 17.63 20.69
CA ARG A 209 12.89 18.61 21.79
C ARG A 209 14.25 18.89 22.40
N ASP A 210 14.39 20.04 23.06
CA ASP A 210 15.57 20.35 23.84
C ASP A 210 15.73 19.39 25.02
N GLN A 211 16.97 18.93 25.30
CA GLN A 211 17.25 18.05 26.44
C GLN A 211 16.98 18.72 27.78
N LYS A 212 17.27 20.03 27.91
CA LYS A 212 17.05 20.82 29.12
C LYS A 212 16.02 21.92 28.82
N LYS A 213 14.98 22.00 29.64
CA LYS A 213 14.08 23.15 29.64
C LYS A 213 14.80 24.34 30.24
N SER A 214 15.06 25.38 29.45
CA SER A 214 15.58 26.64 29.98
C SER A 214 14.45 27.39 30.68
N LYS A 215 14.71 27.96 31.86
CA LYS A 215 13.72 28.73 32.62
C LYS A 215 13.34 30.04 31.94
N ARG A 216 14.10 30.51 30.93
CA ARG A 216 13.95 31.85 30.32
C ARG A 216 13.86 31.89 28.80
N THR A 217 13.85 30.72 28.11
CA THR A 217 13.76 30.66 26.65
C THR A 217 12.64 29.73 26.21
N ALA A 218 11.94 30.08 25.14
CA ALA A 218 10.95 29.20 24.52
C ALA A 218 11.65 27.90 24.04
N SER A 219 11.11 26.76 24.45
CA SER A 219 11.59 25.46 23.96
C SER A 219 11.05 25.28 22.55
N GLN A 220 11.95 25.01 21.60
CA GLN A 220 11.55 24.64 20.25
C GLN A 220 11.25 23.14 20.22
N GLU A 221 10.01 22.81 19.84
CA GLU A 221 9.56 21.46 19.59
C GLU A 221 9.21 21.32 18.12
N ILE A 222 9.79 20.29 17.48
CA ILE A 222 9.47 19.94 16.10
C ILE A 222 8.71 18.63 16.18
N GLU A 223 7.43 18.68 15.82
CA GLU A 223 6.61 17.47 15.70
C GLU A 223 6.89 16.76 14.38
N MET A 224 6.97 15.43 14.45
CA MET A 224 7.22 14.56 13.30
C MET A 224 6.00 13.67 13.08
N THR A 225 5.52 13.63 11.85
CA THR A 225 4.40 12.77 11.45
C THR A 225 4.96 11.46 10.88
N PRO A 226 4.51 10.30 11.35
CA PRO A 226 4.91 9.02 10.76
C PRO A 226 4.38 8.87 9.33
N LEU A 227 5.19 8.30 8.45
CA LEU A 227 4.82 7.93 7.08
C LEU A 227 3.89 6.72 7.06
N LEU A 228 4.10 5.79 8.00
CA LEU A 228 3.35 4.54 8.15
C LEU A 228 3.36 4.07 9.59
N CYS A 229 2.26 3.42 10.01
CA CYS A 229 2.20 2.55 11.17
C CYS A 229 1.73 1.16 10.75
N THR A 230 2.42 0.10 11.19
CA THR A 230 1.98 -1.28 10.98
C THR A 230 1.18 -1.76 12.19
N GLY A 231 0.03 -2.37 11.93
CA GLY A 231 -0.80 -2.93 12.99
C GLY A 231 -1.71 -1.91 13.67
N ASP A 232 -2.55 -2.42 14.57
CA ASP A 232 -3.47 -1.62 15.38
C ASP A 232 -2.89 -1.44 16.79
N PHE A 233 -2.79 -0.20 17.22
CA PHE A 233 -2.38 0.17 18.57
C PHE A 233 -3.42 1.08 19.26
N SER A 234 -4.62 1.16 18.71
CA SER A 234 -5.69 2.01 19.24
C SER A 234 -6.17 1.55 20.62
N ARG A 235 -6.07 0.23 20.89
CA ARG A 235 -6.44 -0.39 22.17
C ARG A 235 -5.51 -1.53 22.52
N ILE A 236 -5.00 -1.51 23.75
CA ILE A 236 -4.30 -2.65 24.36
C ILE A 236 -5.20 -3.21 25.45
N SER A 237 -5.72 -4.39 25.23
CA SER A 237 -6.62 -5.06 26.18
C SER A 237 -5.93 -5.31 27.53
N ASP A 238 -6.72 -5.60 28.55
CA ASP A 238 -6.19 -6.02 29.84
C ASP A 238 -5.27 -7.25 29.70
N LYS A 239 -4.18 -7.28 30.46
CA LYS A 239 -3.19 -8.37 30.46
C LYS A 239 -2.69 -8.76 29.06
N SER A 240 -2.59 -7.80 28.15
CA SER A 240 -2.15 -8.04 26.76
C SER A 240 -1.05 -7.11 26.34
N GLU A 241 -0.45 -7.42 25.18
CA GLU A 241 0.65 -6.67 24.59
C GLU A 241 0.46 -6.56 23.08
N THR A 242 1.04 -5.53 22.49
CA THR A 242 1.10 -5.34 21.04
C THR A 242 2.46 -4.81 20.64
N THR A 243 2.88 -5.13 19.42
CA THR A 243 4.10 -4.59 18.82
C THR A 243 3.75 -4.03 17.46
N VAL A 244 4.13 -2.79 17.21
CA VAL A 244 3.92 -2.09 15.94
C VAL A 244 5.23 -1.45 15.47
N VAL A 245 5.30 -1.10 14.19
CA VAL A 245 6.43 -0.35 13.62
C VAL A 245 5.93 0.99 13.08
N PHE A 246 6.59 2.06 13.51
CA PHE A 246 6.40 3.39 12.94
C PHE A 246 7.56 3.71 11.99
N ALA A 247 7.22 4.04 10.75
CA ALA A 247 8.18 4.56 9.77
C ALA A 247 8.17 6.09 9.81
N LEU A 248 9.35 6.69 9.93
CA LEU A 248 9.56 8.14 9.95
C LEU A 248 10.59 8.51 8.88
N SER A 249 10.44 9.64 8.22
CA SER A 249 11.51 10.17 7.37
C SER A 249 12.80 10.32 8.18
N LYS A 250 13.93 10.00 7.56
CA LYS A 250 15.25 10.06 8.21
C LYS A 250 15.51 11.45 8.79
N PHE A 251 15.97 11.48 10.01
CA PHE A 251 16.34 12.69 10.72
C PHE A 251 17.61 12.51 11.56
N THR A 252 18.21 13.61 11.90
CA THR A 252 19.33 13.66 12.87
C THR A 252 18.94 14.54 14.05
N ILE A 253 19.47 14.20 15.22
CA ILE A 253 19.20 14.95 16.45
C ILE A 253 20.47 15.74 16.82
N PRO A 254 20.40 17.08 16.90
CA PRO A 254 21.50 17.88 17.44
C PRO A 254 21.88 17.46 18.88
N GLU A 255 23.13 17.63 19.29
CA GLU A 255 23.65 17.16 20.60
C GLU A 255 22.83 17.62 21.80
N LYS A 256 22.27 18.82 21.75
CA LYS A 256 21.47 19.41 22.84
C LYS A 256 19.99 19.04 22.76
N LYS A 257 19.57 18.23 21.76
CA LYS A 257 18.20 17.78 21.57
C LYS A 257 18.04 16.28 21.81
N LYS A 258 16.81 15.84 21.96
CA LYS A 258 16.40 14.45 22.13
C LYS A 258 15.19 14.18 21.26
N PHE A 259 15.04 12.96 20.80
CA PHE A 259 13.81 12.48 20.19
C PHE A 259 12.90 11.96 21.31
N THR A 260 11.67 12.41 21.32
CA THR A 260 10.67 12.10 22.33
C THR A 260 9.47 11.44 21.70
N MET A 261 9.07 10.31 22.23
CA MET A 261 7.84 9.62 21.88
C MET A 261 6.88 9.74 23.07
N GLN A 262 5.64 10.15 22.81
CA GLN A 262 4.61 10.28 23.84
C GLN A 262 3.39 9.48 23.46
N VAL A 263 2.88 8.67 24.38
CA VAL A 263 1.62 7.97 24.24
C VAL A 263 0.63 8.49 25.27
N PHE A 264 -0.57 8.83 24.83
CA PHE A 264 -1.66 9.38 25.64
C PHE A 264 -2.81 8.39 25.70
N GLU A 265 -3.32 8.18 26.91
CA GLU A 265 -4.53 7.42 27.12
C GLU A 265 -5.77 8.27 26.83
N LYS A 266 -6.73 7.70 26.12
CA LYS A 266 -8.02 8.34 25.86
C LYS A 266 -8.87 8.40 27.13
N ASN A 267 -9.29 9.61 27.49
CA ASN A 267 -10.10 9.85 28.70
C ASN A 267 -9.47 9.31 30.00
N GLY A 268 -8.15 9.15 30.04
CA GLY A 268 -7.41 8.65 31.19
C GLY A 268 -6.18 9.49 31.49
N GLY A 269 -5.39 9.07 32.50
CA GLY A 269 -4.19 9.78 32.97
C GLY A 269 -2.92 8.98 32.85
N ARG A 270 -2.94 7.79 32.27
CA ARG A 270 -1.76 6.92 32.15
C ARG A 270 -0.92 7.29 30.92
N HIS A 271 -0.33 8.48 30.96
CA HIS A 271 0.52 8.97 29.85
C HIS A 271 1.97 8.54 30.06
N LEU A 272 2.62 8.18 28.98
CA LEU A 272 4.02 7.75 28.99
C LEU A 272 4.85 8.59 28.03
N GLU A 273 6.08 8.90 28.42
CA GLU A 273 7.05 9.63 27.61
C GLU A 273 8.38 8.87 27.59
N LEU A 274 8.86 8.51 26.41
CA LEU A 274 10.14 7.87 26.18
C LEU A 274 11.06 8.81 25.42
N ASN A 275 12.31 8.94 25.92
CA ASN A 275 13.30 9.86 25.38
C ASN A 275 14.51 9.10 24.81
N ILE A 276 14.85 9.39 23.55
CA ILE A 276 15.94 8.77 22.82
C ILE A 276 17.00 9.84 22.53
N LYS A 277 18.23 9.61 23.00
CA LYS A 277 19.36 10.51 22.77
C LYS A 277 20.04 10.21 21.44
N ASN A 278 20.72 11.21 20.86
CA ASN A 278 21.41 11.11 19.57
C ASN A 278 22.30 9.86 19.44
N ARG A 279 23.07 9.52 20.47
CA ARG A 279 23.97 8.34 20.48
C ARG A 279 23.28 7.01 20.15
N ARG A 280 21.94 6.91 20.33
CA ARG A 280 21.17 5.71 20.02
C ARG A 280 20.75 5.67 18.55
N LEU A 281 20.77 6.81 17.86
CA LEU A 281 20.36 6.95 16.46
C LEU A 281 21.53 7.04 15.47
N VAL A 282 22.77 7.05 15.97
CA VAL A 282 23.97 7.12 15.11
C VAL A 282 24.37 5.75 14.55
N ASN A 283 24.15 4.68 15.34
CA ASN A 283 24.53 3.32 14.96
C ASN A 283 23.26 2.46 14.82
N LEU A 284 22.49 2.71 13.77
CA LEU A 284 21.28 1.95 13.47
C LEU A 284 21.59 0.68 12.68
N GLU A 285 20.77 -0.34 12.87
CA GLU A 285 20.82 -1.52 12.01
C GLU A 285 20.25 -1.17 10.64
N ILE A 286 21.03 -1.41 9.59
CA ILE A 286 20.57 -1.23 8.21
C ILE A 286 19.76 -2.45 7.83
N LEU A 287 18.54 -2.24 7.35
CA LEU A 287 17.75 -3.32 6.73
C LEU A 287 18.34 -3.60 5.35
N GLY A 288 18.82 -4.83 5.15
CA GLY A 288 19.32 -5.28 3.84
C GLY A 288 18.19 -5.32 2.80
N ASN A 289 18.57 -5.41 1.52
CA ASN A 289 17.58 -5.53 0.43
C ASN A 289 16.71 -6.79 0.62
N LEU A 290 15.43 -6.63 0.36
CA LEU A 290 14.41 -7.69 0.34
C LEU A 290 14.60 -8.63 -0.83
#